data_a9d74eb4392967cad1a8f945d4b4bfa0
#
_entry.id   a9d74eb4392967cad1a8f945d4b4bfa0
#
_cell.length_a   1.000
_cell.length_b   1.000
_cell.length_c   1.000
_cell.angle_alpha   90.00
_cell.angle_beta   90.00
_cell.angle_gamma   90.00
#
_symmetry.space_group_name_H-M   'P 1'
#
loop_
_entity.id
_entity.type
_entity.pdbx_description
1 polymer ?
#
loop_
_entity_poly.entity_id
_entity_poly.type
_entity_poly.pdbx_seq_one_letter_code
_entity_poly.pdbx_strand_id
1 'polypeptide(L)'
;MLKITNKLRFKYLVAKKSFGFSIEVMENIYEMYLNHKKIIHYRDGFPVYSMSIPSLFSKPSIKLFSKLSFRLVSNRNLPILMSLAVSDICNADCYHCSYFNGMHHEDKKKLDLEELRKVIHSGQQLGVSVLNFVGGEPLLRKDINEIIKCVDKDLSTTVIFTNGWALKEKAA
;
A
#
# COMPACT_ATOMS: atom_id res chain seq x y z
N MET A 1 -7.69 -18.76 20.76
CA MET A 1 -9.09 -18.52 20.37
C MET A 1 -9.28 -17.34 19.41
N LEU A 2 -8.64 -16.19 19.62
CA LEU A 2 -8.75 -15.02 18.70
C LEU A 2 -8.33 -15.28 17.23
N LYS A 3 -7.39 -16.19 16.99
CA LYS A 3 -6.88 -16.49 15.63
C LYS A 3 -7.89 -17.21 14.73
N ILE A 4 -8.72 -18.11 15.30
CA ILE A 4 -9.70 -18.90 14.52
C ILE A 4 -10.91 -18.05 14.11
N THR A 5 -11.42 -17.23 15.03
CA THR A 5 -12.54 -16.31 14.77
C THR A 5 -12.21 -15.25 13.73
N ASN A 6 -10.97 -14.71 13.74
CA ASN A 6 -10.52 -13.75 12.73
C ASN A 6 -10.33 -14.41 11.36
N LYS A 7 -9.83 -15.66 11.30
CA LYS A 7 -9.69 -16.43 10.06
C LYS A 7 -11.04 -16.67 9.39
N LEU A 8 -12.03 -17.13 10.14
CA LEU A 8 -13.39 -17.40 9.64
C LEU A 8 -14.10 -16.12 9.18
N ARG A 9 -14.00 -15.06 9.98
CA ARG A 9 -14.56 -13.74 9.63
C ARG A 9 -13.93 -13.18 8.35
N PHE A 10 -12.62 -13.29 8.20
CA PHE A 10 -11.90 -12.87 7.01
C PHE A 10 -12.35 -13.63 5.77
N LYS A 11 -12.39 -14.98 5.84
CA LYS A 11 -12.88 -15.83 4.76
C LYS A 11 -14.31 -15.45 4.35
N TYR A 12 -15.20 -15.26 5.32
CA TYR A 12 -16.57 -14.84 5.08
C TYR A 12 -16.65 -13.48 4.38
N LEU A 13 -15.90 -12.48 4.85
CA LEU A 13 -15.94 -11.14 4.28
C LEU A 13 -15.37 -11.10 2.86
N VAL A 14 -14.34 -11.90 2.57
CA VAL A 14 -13.79 -12.02 1.22
C VAL A 14 -14.77 -12.77 0.33
N ALA A 15 -15.33 -13.90 0.76
CA ALA A 15 -16.31 -14.65 0.01
C ALA A 15 -17.56 -13.80 -0.31
N LYS A 16 -18.04 -13.02 0.67
CA LYS A 16 -19.16 -12.09 0.46
C LYS A 16 -18.87 -11.04 -0.60
N LYS A 17 -17.64 -10.51 -0.68
CA LYS A 17 -17.23 -9.49 -1.68
C LYS A 17 -16.86 -10.07 -3.03
N SER A 18 -16.44 -11.33 -3.09
CA SER A 18 -16.00 -12.01 -4.32
C SER A 18 -17.04 -12.98 -4.90
N PHE A 19 -18.30 -12.90 -4.47
CA PHE A 19 -19.38 -13.80 -4.92
C PHE A 19 -19.09 -15.30 -4.69
N GLY A 20 -18.33 -15.62 -3.65
CA GLY A 20 -18.03 -17.00 -3.26
C GLY A 20 -16.92 -17.68 -4.07
N PHE A 21 -16.36 -16.99 -5.07
CA PHE A 21 -15.24 -17.51 -5.84
C PHE A 21 -13.94 -17.48 -5.04
N SER A 22 -13.25 -18.60 -4.99
CA SER A 22 -11.85 -18.77 -4.56
C SER A 22 -11.55 -18.85 -3.06
N ILE A 23 -12.36 -19.55 -2.27
CA ILE A 23 -11.98 -19.95 -0.92
C ILE A 23 -10.63 -20.69 -0.94
N GLU A 24 -10.40 -21.55 -1.91
CA GLU A 24 -9.19 -22.33 -2.08
C GLU A 24 -7.94 -21.46 -2.39
N VAL A 25 -8.06 -20.50 -3.29
CA VAL A 25 -6.97 -19.54 -3.58
C VAL A 25 -6.66 -18.71 -2.34
N MET A 26 -7.68 -18.33 -1.58
CA MET A 26 -7.51 -17.61 -0.33
C MET A 26 -6.83 -18.46 0.74
N GLU A 27 -7.11 -19.74 0.80
CA GLU A 27 -6.45 -20.67 1.71
C GLU A 27 -4.98 -20.80 1.37
N ASN A 28 -4.64 -21.00 0.10
CA ASN A 28 -3.25 -21.09 -0.36
C ASN A 28 -2.46 -19.81 -0.07
N ILE A 29 -3.01 -18.64 -0.33
CA ILE A 29 -2.37 -17.36 -0.01
C ILE A 29 -2.25 -17.18 1.51
N TYR A 30 -3.28 -17.51 2.27
CA TYR A 30 -3.26 -17.44 3.72
C TYR A 30 -2.21 -18.38 4.32
N GLU A 31 -2.12 -19.62 3.84
CA GLU A 31 -1.10 -20.59 4.26
C GLU A 31 0.31 -20.11 3.88
N MET A 32 0.48 -19.51 2.71
CA MET A 32 1.76 -18.89 2.31
C MET A 32 2.17 -17.79 3.32
N TYR A 33 1.23 -16.97 3.78
CA TYR A 33 1.49 -15.95 4.80
C TYR A 33 1.81 -16.54 6.17
N LEU A 34 1.09 -17.58 6.59
CA LEU A 34 1.34 -18.27 7.86
C LEU A 34 2.69 -19.00 7.84
N ASN A 35 3.06 -19.59 6.69
CA ASN A 35 4.31 -20.31 6.53
C ASN A 35 5.53 -19.37 6.54
N HIS A 36 5.36 -18.08 6.27
CA HIS A 36 6.41 -17.09 6.39
C HIS A 36 6.92 -16.93 7.85
N LYS A 37 6.15 -17.38 8.85
CA LYS A 37 6.47 -17.50 10.30
C LYS A 37 7.02 -16.23 10.96
N LYS A 38 7.22 -15.13 10.23
CA LYS A 38 7.86 -13.92 10.74
C LYS A 38 6.90 -12.73 10.65
N ILE A 39 6.35 -12.33 11.79
CA ILE A 39 5.61 -11.08 11.92
C ILE A 39 6.63 -9.97 12.09
N ILE A 40 6.60 -8.98 11.18
CA ILE A 40 7.49 -7.82 11.21
C ILE A 40 6.98 -6.82 12.26
N HIS A 41 5.67 -6.61 12.31
CA HIS A 41 5.03 -5.61 13.16
C HIS A 41 3.53 -5.91 13.32
N TYR A 42 2.87 -5.24 14.26
CA TYR A 42 1.41 -5.20 14.38
C TYR A 42 0.91 -3.79 14.06
N ARG A 43 -0.07 -3.67 13.18
CA ARG A 43 -0.75 -2.41 12.84
C ARG A 43 -2.22 -2.53 13.19
N ASP A 44 -2.70 -1.67 14.08
CA ASP A 44 -4.10 -1.71 14.58
C ASP A 44 -4.51 -3.11 15.11
N GLY A 45 -3.58 -3.82 15.75
CA GLY A 45 -3.78 -5.17 16.26
C GLY A 45 -3.71 -6.29 15.20
N PHE A 46 -3.45 -5.96 13.94
CA PHE A 46 -3.32 -6.93 12.84
C PHE A 46 -1.85 -7.21 12.50
N PRO A 47 -1.48 -8.49 12.25
CA PRO A 47 -0.10 -8.84 11.95
C PRO A 47 0.30 -8.35 10.55
N VAL A 48 1.50 -7.77 10.46
CA VAL A 48 2.16 -7.36 9.22
C VAL A 48 3.27 -8.35 8.92
N TYR A 49 3.17 -9.04 7.79
CA TYR A 49 4.15 -10.02 7.32
C TYR A 49 5.06 -9.45 6.22
N SER A 50 4.61 -8.42 5.54
CA SER A 50 5.36 -7.72 4.49
C SER A 50 4.99 -6.25 4.49
N MET A 51 5.95 -5.38 4.19
CA MET A 51 5.68 -3.94 4.06
C MET A 51 4.91 -3.60 2.78
N SER A 52 5.01 -4.45 1.75
CA SER A 52 4.35 -4.23 0.45
C SER A 52 2.93 -4.76 0.36
N ILE A 53 2.37 -5.28 1.46
CA ILE A 53 1.04 -5.88 1.48
C ILE A 53 0.29 -5.40 2.72
N PRO A 54 -1.01 -5.12 2.61
CA PRO A 54 -1.82 -4.72 3.77
C PRO A 54 -1.76 -5.74 4.91
N SER A 55 -1.80 -5.26 6.15
CA SER A 55 -1.87 -6.11 7.33
C SER A 55 -2.97 -7.15 7.18
N LEU A 56 -2.66 -8.41 7.43
CA LEU A 56 -3.64 -9.49 7.28
C LEU A 56 -4.86 -9.23 8.18
N PHE A 57 -6.05 -9.49 7.68
CA PHE A 57 -7.37 -9.23 8.31
C PHE A 57 -7.82 -7.76 8.34
N SER A 58 -6.99 -6.80 7.93
CA SER A 58 -7.40 -5.41 7.80
C SER A 58 -8.39 -5.20 6.64
N LYS A 59 -9.12 -4.07 6.65
CA LYS A 59 -10.04 -3.72 5.55
C LYS A 59 -9.34 -3.66 4.18
N PRO A 60 -8.14 -3.03 4.04
CA PRO A 60 -7.39 -3.07 2.80
C PRO A 60 -7.01 -4.48 2.34
N SER A 61 -6.68 -5.40 3.26
CA SER A 61 -6.37 -6.78 2.89
C SER A 61 -7.60 -7.53 2.37
N ILE A 62 -8.76 -7.35 3.00
CA ILE A 62 -10.03 -7.93 2.51
C ILE A 62 -10.33 -7.44 1.10
N LYS A 63 -10.12 -6.14 0.84
CA LYS A 63 -10.32 -5.53 -0.47
C LYS A 63 -9.33 -6.10 -1.50
N LEU A 64 -8.05 -6.20 -1.14
CA LEU A 64 -7.01 -6.79 -1.98
C LEU A 64 -7.37 -8.23 -2.40
N PHE A 65 -7.68 -9.07 -1.43
CA PHE A 65 -7.98 -10.48 -1.70
C PHE A 65 -9.27 -10.65 -2.51
N SER A 66 -10.31 -9.86 -2.22
CA SER A 66 -11.55 -9.87 -3.00
C SER A 66 -11.31 -9.51 -4.47
N LYS A 67 -10.37 -8.59 -4.74
CA LYS A 67 -9.99 -8.21 -6.11
C LYS A 67 -9.15 -9.25 -6.80
N LEU A 68 -8.18 -9.85 -6.09
CA LEU A 68 -7.40 -10.96 -6.65
C LEU A 68 -8.33 -12.09 -7.09
N SER A 69 -9.32 -12.41 -6.26
CA SER A 69 -10.34 -13.40 -6.59
C SER A 69 -11.17 -13.02 -7.82
N PHE A 70 -11.63 -11.76 -7.87
CA PHE A 70 -12.40 -11.26 -9.03
C PHE A 70 -11.57 -11.24 -10.31
N ARG A 71 -10.28 -10.88 -10.22
CA ARG A 71 -9.35 -10.91 -11.37
C ARG A 71 -9.21 -12.29 -11.98
N LEU A 72 -9.11 -13.33 -11.15
CA LEU A 72 -8.99 -14.72 -11.62
C LEU A 72 -10.22 -15.18 -12.42
N VAL A 73 -11.40 -14.66 -12.08
CA VAL A 73 -12.67 -15.06 -12.72
C VAL A 73 -13.02 -14.17 -13.91
N SER A 74 -12.76 -12.87 -13.82
CA SER A 74 -13.24 -11.89 -14.82
C SER A 74 -12.25 -11.60 -15.93
N ASN A 75 -11.03 -12.10 -15.86
CA ASN A 75 -9.90 -11.77 -16.76
C ASN A 75 -9.67 -10.25 -16.91
N ARG A 76 -10.03 -9.45 -15.91
CA ARG A 76 -9.83 -8.00 -15.88
C ARG A 76 -8.60 -7.63 -15.07
N ASN A 77 -7.75 -6.78 -15.63
CA ASN A 77 -6.61 -6.22 -14.91
C ASN A 77 -7.08 -5.08 -14.01
N LEU A 78 -7.07 -5.31 -12.69
CA LEU A 78 -7.35 -4.29 -11.68
C LEU A 78 -6.04 -3.84 -11.03
N PRO A 79 -5.81 -2.53 -10.86
CA PRO A 79 -4.62 -2.04 -10.17
C PRO A 79 -4.68 -2.44 -8.69
N ILE A 80 -3.59 -3.00 -8.19
CA ILE A 80 -3.44 -3.41 -6.79
C ILE A 80 -2.54 -2.44 -6.05
N LEU A 81 -1.48 -2.01 -6.73
CA LEU A 81 -0.44 -1.15 -6.21
C LEU A 81 -0.30 0.08 -7.11
N MET A 82 -0.10 1.23 -6.50
CA MET A 82 0.26 2.46 -7.17
C MET A 82 1.46 3.08 -6.47
N SER A 83 2.48 3.44 -7.25
CA SER A 83 3.64 4.19 -6.77
C SER A 83 3.54 5.63 -7.25
N LEU A 84 3.64 6.57 -6.31
CA LEU A 84 3.61 8.01 -6.57
C LEU A 84 4.97 8.61 -6.24
N ALA A 85 5.64 9.16 -7.23
CA ALA A 85 6.82 9.98 -7.03
C ALA A 85 6.37 11.36 -6.54
N VAL A 86 6.46 11.59 -5.23
CA VAL A 86 5.97 12.81 -4.58
C VAL A 86 7.05 13.89 -4.47
N SER A 87 8.31 13.55 -4.69
CA SER A 87 9.45 14.47 -4.65
C SER A 87 10.47 14.11 -5.73
N ASP A 88 11.07 15.12 -6.34
CA ASP A 88 12.21 15.01 -7.24
C ASP A 88 13.53 15.47 -6.58
N ILE A 89 13.48 15.85 -5.29
CA ILE A 89 14.62 16.30 -4.50
C ILE A 89 15.05 15.13 -3.59
N CYS A 90 16.35 14.91 -3.51
CA CYS A 90 16.95 13.94 -2.58
C CYS A 90 18.19 14.53 -1.93
N ASN A 91 18.44 14.18 -0.68
CA ASN A 91 19.63 14.53 0.08
C ASN A 91 20.69 13.41 0.07
N ALA A 92 20.52 12.40 -0.76
CA ALA A 92 21.45 11.29 -0.94
C ALA A 92 21.74 11.08 -2.42
N ASP A 93 22.95 10.64 -2.72
CA ASP A 93 23.44 10.29 -4.06
C ASP A 93 23.77 8.79 -4.08
N CYS A 94 22.73 7.98 -4.24
CA CYS A 94 22.87 6.52 -4.21
C CYS A 94 23.29 5.98 -5.57
N TYR A 95 24.39 5.26 -5.64
CA TYR A 95 24.92 4.64 -6.87
C TYR A 95 23.89 3.83 -7.67
N HIS A 96 22.96 3.15 -7.00
CA HIS A 96 21.93 2.28 -7.60
C HIS A 96 20.53 2.92 -7.66
N CYS A 97 20.45 4.24 -7.57
CA CYS A 97 19.17 4.95 -7.56
C CYS A 97 18.46 4.87 -8.91
N SER A 98 17.30 4.23 -8.98
CA SER A 98 16.48 4.16 -10.19
C SER A 98 15.80 5.49 -10.54
N TYR A 99 15.77 6.46 -9.62
CA TYR A 99 15.21 7.79 -9.83
C TYR A 99 16.25 8.87 -10.16
N PHE A 100 17.55 8.56 -10.09
CA PHE A 100 18.64 9.52 -10.24
C PHE A 100 18.53 10.35 -11.53
N ASN A 101 18.28 9.70 -12.66
CA ASN A 101 18.14 10.38 -13.96
C ASN A 101 16.85 11.22 -14.07
N GLY A 102 15.93 11.08 -13.13
CA GLY A 102 14.67 11.84 -13.08
C GLY A 102 14.65 12.97 -12.06
N MET A 103 15.70 13.09 -11.24
CA MET A 103 15.82 14.11 -10.20
C MET A 103 16.43 15.41 -10.74
N HIS A 104 16.17 16.52 -10.03
CA HIS A 104 16.75 17.84 -10.31
C HIS A 104 16.42 18.43 -11.69
N HIS A 105 15.32 18.01 -12.32
CA HIS A 105 14.80 18.66 -13.52
C HIS A 105 13.93 19.85 -13.11
N GLU A 106 14.44 21.05 -13.25
CA GLU A 106 13.75 22.30 -12.88
C GLU A 106 12.47 22.53 -13.70
N ASP A 107 12.41 22.00 -14.90
CA ASP A 107 11.31 22.22 -15.86
C ASP A 107 10.08 21.31 -15.66
N LYS A 108 10.12 20.36 -14.71
CA LYS A 108 8.99 19.46 -14.48
C LYS A 108 8.00 20.06 -13.51
N LYS A 109 6.76 20.22 -13.96
CA LYS A 109 5.65 20.58 -13.06
C LYS A 109 5.51 19.53 -11.96
N LYS A 110 5.65 19.95 -10.72
CA LYS A 110 5.39 19.13 -9.54
C LYS A 110 3.89 19.14 -9.25
N LEU A 111 3.33 18.00 -8.95
CA LEU A 111 1.96 17.91 -8.51
C LEU A 111 1.80 18.59 -7.14
N ASP A 112 0.82 19.47 -7.02
CA ASP A 112 0.46 20.07 -5.76
C ASP A 112 -0.38 19.10 -4.90
N LEU A 113 -0.72 19.52 -3.67
CA LEU A 113 -1.47 18.70 -2.72
C LEU A 113 -2.84 18.30 -3.27
N GLU A 114 -3.55 19.22 -3.94
CA GLU A 114 -4.88 18.94 -4.48
C GLU A 114 -4.85 18.00 -5.68
N GLU A 115 -3.84 18.15 -6.53
CA GLU A 115 -3.60 17.23 -7.66
C GLU A 115 -3.28 15.83 -7.15
N LEU A 116 -2.40 15.71 -6.13
CA LEU A 116 -2.07 14.42 -5.49
C LEU A 116 -3.29 13.81 -4.79
N ARG A 117 -4.11 14.60 -4.10
CA ARG A 117 -5.37 14.15 -3.49
C ARG A 117 -6.28 13.50 -4.53
N LYS A 118 -6.46 14.15 -5.69
CA LYS A 118 -7.28 13.61 -6.80
C LYS A 118 -6.71 12.31 -7.34
N VAL A 119 -5.41 12.23 -7.53
CA VAL A 119 -4.71 11.01 -8.00
C VAL A 119 -4.87 9.87 -7.01
N ILE A 120 -4.63 10.12 -5.71
CA ILE A 120 -4.79 9.16 -4.63
C ILE A 120 -6.24 8.64 -4.59
N HIS A 121 -7.21 9.56 -4.57
CA HIS A 121 -8.62 9.20 -4.54
C HIS A 121 -9.03 8.36 -5.78
N SER A 122 -8.63 8.77 -6.97
CA SER A 122 -8.90 8.02 -8.19
C SER A 122 -8.27 6.62 -8.17
N GLY A 123 -7.03 6.50 -7.70
CA GLY A 123 -6.37 5.21 -7.50
C GLY A 123 -7.14 4.31 -6.53
N GLN A 124 -7.62 4.87 -5.41
CA GLN A 124 -8.40 4.13 -4.43
C GLN A 124 -9.78 3.72 -4.96
N GLN A 125 -10.43 4.54 -5.78
CA GLN A 125 -11.68 4.20 -6.47
C GLN A 125 -11.47 3.05 -7.48
N LEU A 126 -10.40 3.08 -8.25
CA LEU A 126 -9.99 1.96 -9.11
C LEU A 126 -9.60 0.72 -8.30
N GLY A 127 -9.35 0.92 -7.01
CA GLY A 127 -9.14 -0.15 -6.03
C GLY A 127 -7.72 -0.48 -5.71
N VAL A 128 -6.81 0.43 -5.87
CA VAL A 128 -5.45 0.33 -5.31
C VAL A 128 -5.56 0.03 -3.81
N SER A 129 -4.90 -1.03 -3.38
CA SER A 129 -4.86 -1.48 -1.98
C SER A 129 -3.53 -1.17 -1.30
N VAL A 130 -2.51 -0.82 -2.10
CA VAL A 130 -1.19 -0.41 -1.63
C VAL A 130 -0.77 0.86 -2.36
N LEU A 131 -0.47 1.91 -1.60
CA LEU A 131 0.06 3.18 -2.08
C LEU A 131 1.50 3.33 -1.63
N ASN A 132 2.42 3.36 -2.58
CA ASN A 132 3.84 3.63 -2.33
C ASN A 132 4.13 5.10 -2.60
N PHE A 133 4.62 5.81 -1.62
CA PHE A 133 5.21 7.12 -1.81
C PHE A 133 6.72 6.96 -2.03
N VAL A 134 7.16 7.40 -3.19
CA VAL A 134 8.53 7.27 -3.69
C VAL A 134 8.99 8.61 -4.28
N GLY A 135 10.10 8.62 -4.98
CA GLY A 135 10.66 9.76 -5.68
C GLY A 135 12.12 9.93 -5.35
N GLY A 136 12.59 11.14 -5.17
CA GLY A 136 13.87 11.44 -4.53
C GLY A 136 13.80 10.99 -3.06
N GLU A 137 13.67 11.93 -2.13
CA GLU A 137 13.39 11.62 -0.73
C GLU A 137 12.00 12.19 -0.35
N PRO A 138 10.98 11.35 -0.15
CA PRO A 138 9.64 11.83 0.17
C PRO A 138 9.55 12.67 1.44
N LEU A 139 10.35 12.37 2.46
CA LEU A 139 10.33 13.09 3.74
C LEU A 139 10.91 14.50 3.66
N LEU A 140 11.60 14.87 2.57
CA LEU A 140 12.01 16.26 2.33
C LEU A 140 10.85 17.12 1.83
N ARG A 141 9.78 16.53 1.34
CA ARG A 141 8.58 17.26 0.93
C ARG A 141 7.88 17.84 2.16
N LYS A 142 7.63 19.17 2.15
CA LYS A 142 7.10 19.88 3.32
C LYS A 142 5.70 19.43 3.72
N ASP A 143 4.85 19.17 2.75
CA ASP A 143 3.44 18.76 2.90
C ASP A 143 3.23 17.24 2.85
N ILE A 144 4.28 16.43 3.10
CA ILE A 144 4.18 14.96 3.04
C ILE A 144 3.14 14.41 4.02
N ASN A 145 3.01 15.00 5.21
CA ASN A 145 2.03 14.56 6.21
C ASN A 145 0.60 14.80 5.74
N GLU A 146 0.34 15.92 5.06
CA GLU A 146 -0.96 16.24 4.46
C GLU A 146 -1.28 15.28 3.31
N ILE A 147 -0.29 14.93 2.49
CA ILE A 147 -0.44 13.95 1.42
C ILE A 147 -0.80 12.57 1.98
N ILE A 148 -0.11 12.13 3.05
CA ILE A 148 -0.41 10.85 3.72
C ILE A 148 -1.85 10.85 4.26
N LYS A 149 -2.31 11.97 4.85
CA LYS A 149 -3.68 12.10 5.35
C LYS A 149 -4.76 12.06 4.25
N CYS A 150 -4.40 12.30 2.99
CA CYS A 150 -5.33 12.13 1.87
C CYS A 150 -5.68 10.66 1.58
N VAL A 151 -4.90 9.71 2.11
CA VAL A 151 -5.15 8.29 1.92
C VAL A 151 -6.23 7.81 2.87
N ASP A 152 -7.33 7.29 2.32
CA ASP A 152 -8.29 6.54 3.12
C ASP A 152 -7.67 5.20 3.55
N LYS A 153 -7.37 5.09 4.83
CA LYS A 153 -6.74 3.92 5.46
C LYS A 153 -7.61 2.64 5.42
N ASP A 154 -8.92 2.80 5.22
CA ASP A 154 -9.84 1.67 5.05
C ASP A 154 -9.78 1.08 3.64
N LEU A 155 -9.24 1.82 2.68
CA LEU A 155 -9.12 1.41 1.29
C LEU A 155 -7.71 0.94 0.93
N SER A 156 -6.68 1.58 1.46
CA SER A 156 -5.29 1.31 1.08
C SER A 156 -4.34 1.37 2.27
N THR A 157 -3.27 0.59 2.18
CA THR A 157 -2.10 0.71 3.05
C THR A 157 -1.08 1.64 2.39
N THR A 158 -0.51 2.54 3.17
CA THR A 158 0.57 3.43 2.74
C THR A 158 1.93 2.83 3.08
N VAL A 159 2.84 2.89 2.12
CA VAL A 159 4.27 2.56 2.28
C VAL A 159 5.09 3.77 1.82
N ILE A 160 6.09 4.17 2.60
CA ILE A 160 7.00 5.25 2.25
C ILE A 160 8.39 4.66 2.04
N PHE A 161 8.96 4.91 0.87
CA PHE A 161 10.35 4.56 0.57
C PHE A 161 11.21 5.76 0.89
N THR A 162 12.02 5.66 1.93
CA THR A 162 12.83 6.76 2.46
C THR A 162 14.22 6.28 2.83
N ASN A 163 15.22 7.17 2.70
CA ASN A 163 16.56 6.94 3.25
C ASN A 163 16.61 7.13 4.77
N GLY A 164 15.55 7.64 5.37
CA GLY A 164 15.37 7.73 6.83
C GLY A 164 16.04 8.93 7.51
N TRP A 165 16.80 9.77 6.81
CA TRP A 165 17.53 10.88 7.46
C TRP A 165 16.61 11.90 8.14
N ALA A 166 15.48 12.21 7.49
CA ALA A 166 14.50 13.15 8.03
C ALA A 166 13.45 12.47 8.94
N LEU A 167 13.61 11.21 9.31
CA LEU A 167 12.57 10.45 10.02
C LEU A 167 12.29 11.02 11.41
N LYS A 168 13.32 11.46 12.14
CA LYS A 168 13.16 12.04 13.48
C LYS A 168 12.34 13.33 13.47
N GLU A 169 12.47 14.13 12.42
CA GLU A 169 11.77 15.42 12.30
C GLU A 169 10.31 15.26 11.85
N LYS A 170 9.99 14.15 11.19
CA LYS A 170 8.69 13.90 10.57
C LYS A 170 7.82 12.87 11.30
N ALA A 171 8.39 12.16 12.27
CA ALA A 171 7.70 11.12 13.03
C ALA A 171 6.99 11.62 14.29
N ALA A 172 7.05 12.93 14.56
CA ALA A 172 6.41 13.57 15.72
C ALA A 172 4.94 13.91 15.47
#